data_18093daa7fea7dddcd2e324bc0b0d200
#
_entry.id   18093daa7fea7dddcd2e324bc0b0d200
#
_cell.length_a   1.000
_cell.length_b   1.000
_cell.length_c   1.000
_cell.angle_alpha   90.00
_cell.angle_beta   90.00
_cell.angle_gamma   90.00
#
_symmetry.space_group_name_H-M   'P 1'
#
loop_
_entity.id
_entity.type
_entity.pdbx_description
1 polymer ?
#
loop_
_entity_poly.entity_id
_entity_poly.type
_entity_poly.pdbx_seq_one_letter_code
_entity_poly.pdbx_strand_id
1 'polypeptide(L)'
;ITFFIFYYNLLLGISVYIISIILIIAFSLYFNNKVKRLGDTFVSSDTKRIKNINESFKSFDFIKLHFKEKIFIDLYSKHTDKLTKSGFKNIFFLKLPKIIYEFFIFLFLFILIVTLYYINKTDMLISFLSVLAVSIYKIIPSLNKISNSFQAIQFFSAPFYDIIKFLEIDTDQVSPINNLKFNSIDYNNVTFGYGEKVIFRNINFK
;
A
#
# COMPACT_ATOMS: atom_id res chain seq x y z
N ILE A 1 25.35 15.61 -11.99
CA ILE A 1 25.86 15.67 -10.60
C ILE A 1 26.56 14.37 -10.25
N THR A 2 25.96 13.20 -10.49
CA THR A 2 26.62 11.90 -10.32
C THR A 2 27.99 11.90 -11.01
N PHE A 3 28.05 12.32 -12.26
CA PHE A 3 29.29 12.44 -13.04
C PHE A 3 30.33 13.35 -12.37
N PHE A 4 29.92 14.46 -11.75
CA PHE A 4 30.79 15.39 -11.05
C PHE A 4 31.42 14.78 -9.79
N ILE A 5 30.67 14.01 -9.00
CA ILE A 5 31.19 13.33 -7.80
C ILE A 5 32.21 12.27 -8.22
N PHE A 6 31.91 11.52 -9.28
CA PHE A 6 32.83 10.53 -9.84
C PHE A 6 34.12 11.13 -10.42
N TYR A 7 34.01 12.32 -11.02
CA TYR A 7 35.16 13.04 -11.58
C TYR A 7 36.14 13.52 -10.50
N TYR A 8 35.61 14.02 -9.36
CA TYR A 8 36.46 14.50 -8.26
C TYR A 8 37.10 13.38 -7.45
N ASN A 9 36.36 12.32 -7.12
CA ASN A 9 36.92 11.16 -6.45
C ASN A 9 35.97 9.96 -6.64
N LEU A 10 36.39 9.02 -7.48
CA LEU A 10 35.65 7.83 -7.84
C LEU A 10 35.23 7.02 -6.60
N LEU A 11 36.14 6.86 -5.65
CA LEU A 11 35.94 6.02 -4.47
C LEU A 11 34.89 6.61 -3.52
N LEU A 12 34.91 7.92 -3.33
CA LEU A 12 33.88 8.63 -2.53
C LEU A 12 32.52 8.64 -3.21
N GLY A 13 32.47 8.81 -4.53
CA GLY A 13 31.22 8.73 -5.29
C GLY A 13 30.58 7.35 -5.13
N ILE A 14 31.32 6.29 -5.32
CA ILE A 14 30.84 4.91 -5.17
C ILE A 14 30.35 4.65 -3.74
N SER A 15 31.08 5.10 -2.71
CA SER A 15 30.71 4.86 -1.31
C SER A 15 29.36 5.49 -0.94
N VAL A 16 29.09 6.72 -1.38
CA VAL A 16 27.79 7.39 -1.16
C VAL A 16 26.63 6.62 -1.79
N TYR A 17 26.80 6.12 -3.01
CA TYR A 17 25.77 5.32 -3.68
C TYR A 17 25.54 3.97 -3.00
N ILE A 18 26.60 3.26 -2.64
CA ILE A 18 26.50 1.97 -1.94
C ILE A 18 25.76 2.15 -0.60
N ILE A 19 26.15 3.15 0.19
CA ILE A 19 25.49 3.44 1.48
C ILE A 19 24.00 3.77 1.25
N SER A 20 23.68 4.58 0.25
CA SER A 20 22.30 4.94 -0.07
C SER A 20 21.46 3.72 -0.46
N ILE A 21 22.00 2.83 -1.29
CA ILE A 21 21.32 1.58 -1.69
C ILE A 21 21.10 0.67 -0.50
N ILE A 22 22.11 0.48 0.35
CA ILE A 22 22.03 -0.33 1.57
C ILE A 22 20.92 0.20 2.49
N LEU A 23 20.85 1.52 2.69
CA LEU A 23 19.82 2.15 3.52
C LEU A 23 18.42 1.94 2.97
N ILE A 24 18.21 2.05 1.65
CA ILE A 24 16.92 1.78 1.01
C ILE A 24 16.51 0.32 1.21
N ILE A 25 17.42 -0.61 0.97
CA ILE A 25 17.16 -2.05 1.11
C ILE A 25 16.85 -2.39 2.57
N ALA A 26 17.67 -1.94 3.51
CA ALA A 26 17.51 -2.20 4.94
C ALA A 26 16.15 -1.65 5.44
N PHE A 27 15.80 -0.42 5.05
CA PHE A 27 14.52 0.17 5.39
C PHE A 27 13.35 -0.62 4.78
N SER A 28 13.44 -0.96 3.50
CA SER A 28 12.41 -1.73 2.81
C SER A 28 12.18 -3.09 3.48
N LEU A 29 13.23 -3.84 3.76
CA LEU A 29 13.12 -5.16 4.40
C LEU A 29 12.51 -5.09 5.81
N TYR A 30 12.89 -4.07 6.58
CA TYR A 30 12.42 -3.95 7.96
C TYR A 30 10.96 -3.49 8.06
N PHE A 31 10.53 -2.54 7.23
CA PHE A 31 9.20 -1.93 7.33
C PHE A 31 8.15 -2.54 6.40
N ASN A 32 8.56 -3.32 5.40
CA ASN A 32 7.67 -3.87 4.38
C ASN A 32 6.43 -4.57 4.96
N ASN A 33 6.63 -5.52 5.87
CA ASN A 33 5.53 -6.27 6.48
C ASN A 33 4.61 -5.40 7.32
N LYS A 34 5.15 -4.35 7.98
CA LYS A 34 4.34 -3.41 8.76
C LYS A 34 3.48 -2.54 7.87
N VAL A 35 4.05 -2.01 6.79
CA VAL A 35 3.33 -1.16 5.82
C VAL A 35 2.25 -1.96 5.11
N LYS A 36 2.54 -3.20 4.69
CA LYS A 36 1.56 -4.09 4.08
C LYS A 36 0.36 -4.34 5.01
N ARG A 37 0.60 -4.71 6.27
CA ARG A 37 -0.48 -4.91 7.27
C ARG A 37 -1.32 -3.66 7.51
N LEU A 38 -0.72 -2.47 7.46
CA LEU A 38 -1.45 -1.22 7.54
C LEU A 38 -2.34 -1.02 6.31
N GLY A 39 -1.85 -1.36 5.12
CA GLY A 39 -2.62 -1.36 3.88
C GLY A 39 -3.81 -2.30 3.93
N ASP A 40 -3.61 -3.55 4.35
CA ASP A 40 -4.69 -4.52 4.52
C ASP A 40 -5.76 -4.03 5.50
N THR A 41 -5.34 -3.43 6.61
CA THR A 41 -6.27 -2.85 7.61
C THR A 41 -7.01 -1.65 7.03
N PHE A 42 -6.32 -0.79 6.27
CA PHE A 42 -6.90 0.38 5.63
C PHE A 42 -7.98 -0.03 4.62
N VAL A 43 -7.65 -0.91 3.68
CA VAL A 43 -8.56 -1.38 2.63
C VAL A 43 -9.76 -2.12 3.23
N SER A 44 -9.53 -3.07 4.15
CA SER A 44 -10.63 -3.81 4.78
C SER A 44 -11.56 -2.91 5.60
N SER A 45 -11.03 -1.88 6.25
CA SER A 45 -11.84 -0.93 7.00
C SER A 45 -12.63 -0.01 6.08
N ASP A 46 -12.04 0.41 4.94
CA ASP A 46 -12.71 1.23 3.94
C ASP A 46 -13.85 0.47 3.26
N THR A 47 -13.62 -0.78 2.86
CA THR A 47 -14.65 -1.65 2.30
C THR A 47 -15.84 -1.82 3.25
N LYS A 48 -15.57 -2.07 4.55
CA LYS A 48 -16.61 -2.19 5.57
C LYS A 48 -17.35 -0.87 5.81
N ARG A 49 -16.65 0.26 5.75
CA ARG A 49 -17.24 1.60 5.87
C ARG A 49 -18.18 1.88 4.71
N ILE A 50 -17.75 1.63 3.47
CA ILE A 50 -18.58 1.81 2.27
C ILE A 50 -19.78 0.87 2.30
N LYS A 51 -19.57 -0.40 2.69
CA LYS A 51 -20.67 -1.36 2.86
C LYS A 51 -21.72 -0.85 3.87
N ASN A 52 -21.27 -0.36 5.03
CA ASN A 52 -22.16 0.19 6.06
C ASN A 52 -22.97 1.38 5.53
N ILE A 53 -22.34 2.29 4.77
CA ILE A 53 -23.04 3.41 4.13
C ILE A 53 -24.13 2.89 3.19
N ASN A 54 -23.80 1.96 2.30
CA ASN A 54 -24.73 1.40 1.33
C ASN A 54 -25.91 0.68 2.03
N GLU A 55 -25.64 -0.08 3.07
CA GLU A 55 -26.67 -0.75 3.88
C GLU A 55 -27.55 0.26 4.61
N SER A 56 -26.96 1.33 5.16
CA SER A 56 -27.72 2.39 5.82
C SER A 56 -28.68 3.10 4.87
N PHE A 57 -28.25 3.39 3.64
CA PHE A 57 -29.14 4.00 2.65
C PHE A 57 -30.23 3.04 2.16
N LYS A 58 -29.89 1.77 1.92
CA LYS A 58 -30.88 0.76 1.49
C LYS A 58 -31.93 0.47 2.55
N SER A 59 -31.58 0.59 3.82
CA SER A 59 -32.47 0.31 4.96
C SER A 59 -32.90 1.57 5.68
N PHE A 60 -32.87 2.73 5.02
CA PHE A 60 -33.10 4.03 5.65
C PHE A 60 -34.44 4.09 6.40
N ASP A 61 -35.53 3.69 5.75
CA ASP A 61 -36.88 3.74 6.34
C ASP A 61 -36.97 2.79 7.55
N PHE A 62 -36.40 1.59 7.45
CA PHE A 62 -36.35 0.63 8.56
C PHE A 62 -35.59 1.18 9.75
N ILE A 63 -34.42 1.79 9.50
CA ILE A 63 -33.58 2.38 10.55
C ILE A 63 -34.34 3.50 11.27
N LYS A 64 -35.03 4.35 10.52
CA LYS A 64 -35.85 5.47 11.04
C LYS A 64 -37.04 4.98 11.86
N LEU A 65 -37.78 4.02 11.35
CA LEU A 65 -38.98 3.47 12.03
C LEU A 65 -38.62 2.78 13.35
N HIS A 66 -37.42 2.17 13.45
CA HIS A 66 -36.99 1.44 14.64
C HIS A 66 -36.05 2.23 15.55
N PHE A 67 -35.76 3.50 15.24
CA PHE A 67 -34.85 4.37 16.00
C PHE A 67 -33.44 3.75 16.23
N LYS A 68 -32.89 3.12 15.18
CA LYS A 68 -31.60 2.38 15.24
C LYS A 68 -30.42 3.14 14.63
N GLU A 69 -30.54 4.44 14.39
CA GLU A 69 -29.52 5.28 13.77
C GLU A 69 -28.17 5.17 14.48
N LYS A 70 -28.20 5.14 15.82
CA LYS A 70 -26.97 5.09 16.63
C LYS A 70 -26.11 3.87 16.31
N ILE A 71 -26.71 2.71 16.05
CA ILE A 71 -25.99 1.47 15.73
C ILE A 71 -25.17 1.65 14.43
N PHE A 72 -25.78 2.22 13.41
CA PHE A 72 -25.13 2.44 12.11
C PHE A 72 -24.05 3.52 12.18
N ILE A 73 -24.30 4.59 12.96
CA ILE A 73 -23.31 5.64 13.23
C ILE A 73 -22.09 5.07 13.99
N ASP A 74 -22.32 4.25 15.00
CA ASP A 74 -21.24 3.63 15.81
C ASP A 74 -20.41 2.66 14.94
N LEU A 75 -21.05 1.87 14.08
CA LEU A 75 -20.36 1.00 13.14
C LEU A 75 -19.52 1.79 12.12
N TYR A 76 -20.09 2.86 11.56
CA TYR A 76 -19.37 3.75 10.65
C TYR A 76 -18.16 4.40 11.34
N SER A 77 -18.36 4.95 12.52
CA SER A 77 -17.29 5.57 13.33
C SER A 77 -16.17 4.57 13.62
N LYS A 78 -16.51 3.35 14.06
CA LYS A 78 -15.53 2.29 14.33
C LYS A 78 -14.66 1.95 13.11
N HIS A 79 -15.26 1.87 11.92
CA HIS A 79 -14.50 1.59 10.70
C HIS A 79 -13.69 2.79 10.24
N THR A 80 -14.22 4.00 10.36
CA THR A 80 -13.54 5.25 10.07
C THR A 80 -12.32 5.45 10.98
N ASP A 81 -12.43 5.17 12.28
CA ASP A 81 -11.32 5.27 13.23
C ASP A 81 -10.17 4.32 12.88
N LYS A 82 -10.49 3.08 12.49
CA LYS A 82 -9.46 2.11 12.08
C LYS A 82 -8.78 2.55 10.78
N LEU A 83 -9.54 3.02 9.81
CA LEU A 83 -9.03 3.55 8.54
C LEU A 83 -8.12 4.75 8.78
N THR A 84 -8.58 5.72 9.57
CA THR A 84 -7.82 6.93 9.89
C THR A 84 -6.52 6.60 10.62
N LYS A 85 -6.58 5.73 11.65
CA LYS A 85 -5.39 5.30 12.39
C LYS A 85 -4.36 4.59 11.51
N SER A 86 -4.79 3.72 10.60
CA SER A 86 -3.87 3.05 9.67
C SER A 86 -3.31 4.03 8.64
N GLY A 87 -4.12 4.95 8.14
CA GLY A 87 -3.67 6.02 7.25
C GLY A 87 -2.61 6.94 7.89
N PHE A 88 -2.84 7.40 9.12
CA PHE A 88 -1.85 8.21 9.86
C PHE A 88 -0.53 7.46 10.10
N LYS A 89 -0.60 6.18 10.49
CA LYS A 89 0.60 5.36 10.64
C LYS A 89 1.34 5.20 9.32
N ASN A 90 0.64 5.03 8.21
CA ASN A 90 1.25 4.97 6.90
C ASN A 90 1.98 6.27 6.55
N ILE A 91 1.36 7.43 6.76
CA ILE A 91 2.00 8.74 6.54
C ILE A 91 3.28 8.89 7.39
N PHE A 92 3.25 8.40 8.63
CA PHE A 92 4.45 8.38 9.48
C PHE A 92 5.57 7.53 8.86
N PHE A 93 5.26 6.32 8.42
CA PHE A 93 6.25 5.45 7.76
C PHE A 93 6.76 6.03 6.43
N LEU A 94 5.93 6.77 5.69
CA LEU A 94 6.37 7.47 4.47
C LEU A 94 7.39 8.59 4.76
N LYS A 95 7.33 9.21 5.93
CA LYS A 95 8.27 10.29 6.31
C LYS A 95 9.55 9.78 6.97
N LEU A 96 9.54 8.60 7.56
CA LEU A 96 10.69 8.02 8.25
C LEU A 96 11.96 7.89 7.41
N PRO A 97 11.93 7.41 6.16
CA PRO A 97 13.12 7.27 5.35
C PRO A 97 13.88 8.58 5.19
N LYS A 98 13.16 9.69 4.99
CA LYS A 98 13.75 11.01 4.86
C LYS A 98 14.63 11.36 6.06
N ILE A 99 14.09 11.21 7.27
CA ILE A 99 14.80 11.53 8.52
C ILE A 99 16.04 10.65 8.67
N ILE A 100 15.91 9.36 8.34
CA ILE A 100 17.01 8.41 8.41
C ILE A 100 18.12 8.79 7.41
N TYR A 101 17.77 9.11 6.17
CA TYR A 101 18.76 9.52 5.16
C TYR A 101 19.46 10.82 5.55
N GLU A 102 18.71 11.82 6.03
CA GLU A 102 19.29 13.08 6.52
C GLU A 102 20.30 12.81 7.65
N PHE A 103 19.95 12.00 8.64
CA PHE A 103 20.84 11.64 9.74
C PHE A 103 22.13 10.98 9.27
N PHE A 104 22.04 9.97 8.40
CA PHE A 104 23.21 9.26 7.91
C PHE A 104 24.09 10.13 7.00
N ILE A 105 23.51 11.03 6.23
CA ILE A 105 24.25 11.97 5.41
C ILE A 105 25.01 12.98 6.27
N PHE A 106 24.38 13.52 7.32
CA PHE A 106 25.09 14.42 8.27
C PHE A 106 26.20 13.69 9.01
N LEU A 107 25.96 12.45 9.43
CA LEU A 107 27.00 11.62 10.05
C LEU A 107 28.19 11.39 9.10
N PHE A 108 27.90 11.07 7.85
CA PHE A 108 28.92 10.88 6.81
C PHE A 108 29.74 12.16 6.58
N LEU A 109 29.07 13.31 6.47
CA LEU A 109 29.74 14.61 6.33
C LEU A 109 30.64 14.92 7.53
N PHE A 110 30.15 14.66 8.73
CA PHE A 110 30.94 14.86 9.96
C PHE A 110 32.21 14.02 9.95
N ILE A 111 32.10 12.72 9.68
CA ILE A 111 33.25 11.82 9.60
C ILE A 111 34.23 12.28 8.53
N LEU A 112 33.73 12.73 7.39
CA LEU A 112 34.57 13.19 6.28
C LEU A 112 35.32 14.47 6.63
N ILE A 113 34.69 15.44 7.30
CA ILE A 113 35.37 16.67 7.76
C ILE A 113 36.50 16.32 8.74
N VAL A 114 36.22 15.42 9.70
CA VAL A 114 37.20 14.99 10.69
C VAL A 114 38.38 14.30 10.01
N THR A 115 38.12 13.41 9.06
CA THR A 115 39.21 12.70 8.34
C THR A 115 40.05 13.64 7.50
N LEU A 116 39.48 14.58 6.79
CA LEU A 116 40.23 15.56 6.00
C LEU A 116 41.04 16.53 6.88
N TYR A 117 40.55 16.88 8.06
CA TYR A 117 41.30 17.67 9.04
C TYR A 117 42.55 16.93 9.53
N TYR A 118 42.40 15.64 9.88
CA TYR A 118 43.56 14.82 10.33
C TYR A 118 44.63 14.60 9.24
N ILE A 119 44.24 14.60 7.95
CA ILE A 119 45.17 14.40 6.83
C ILE A 119 45.83 15.72 6.36
N ASN A 120 45.53 16.84 7.04
CA ASN A 120 46.03 18.21 6.70
C ASN A 120 45.71 18.66 5.25
N LYS A 121 44.60 18.18 4.66
CA LYS A 121 44.14 18.59 3.33
C LYS A 121 43.02 19.63 3.44
N THR A 122 43.24 20.67 4.22
CA THR A 122 42.24 21.73 4.48
C THR A 122 41.90 22.58 3.26
N ASP A 123 42.83 22.75 2.33
CA ASP A 123 42.65 23.57 1.11
C ASP A 123 41.61 22.97 0.16
N MET A 124 41.39 21.65 0.20
CA MET A 124 40.36 20.98 -0.61
C MET A 124 38.98 20.95 0.05
N LEU A 125 38.86 21.30 1.35
CA LEU A 125 37.62 21.18 2.12
C LEU A 125 36.48 22.01 1.53
N ILE A 126 36.74 23.27 1.20
CA ILE A 126 35.71 24.22 0.75
C ILE A 126 35.14 23.77 -0.60
N SER A 127 36.00 23.47 -1.56
CA SER A 127 35.57 23.03 -2.90
C SER A 127 34.82 21.69 -2.83
N PHE A 128 35.29 20.76 -2.01
CA PHE A 128 34.68 19.45 -1.85
C PHE A 128 33.31 19.51 -1.13
N LEU A 129 33.22 20.29 -0.04
CA LEU A 129 31.96 20.49 0.67
C LEU A 129 30.89 21.18 -0.21
N SER A 130 31.28 22.12 -1.08
CA SER A 130 30.37 22.77 -2.01
C SER A 130 29.75 21.77 -2.99
N VAL A 131 30.57 20.90 -3.60
CA VAL A 131 30.10 19.85 -4.51
C VAL A 131 29.19 18.85 -3.78
N LEU A 132 29.56 18.46 -2.57
CA LEU A 132 28.74 17.55 -1.75
C LEU A 132 27.40 18.17 -1.37
N ALA A 133 27.37 19.44 -0.95
CA ALA A 133 26.13 20.12 -0.58
C ALA A 133 25.11 20.13 -1.73
N VAL A 134 25.57 20.48 -2.96
CA VAL A 134 24.71 20.44 -4.14
C VAL A 134 24.25 19.02 -4.47
N SER A 135 25.13 18.04 -4.29
CA SER A 135 24.84 16.63 -4.55
C SER A 135 23.78 16.09 -3.57
N ILE A 136 23.94 16.36 -2.29
CA ILE A 136 23.02 15.96 -1.22
C ILE A 136 21.63 16.57 -1.46
N TYR A 137 21.56 17.85 -1.80
CA TYR A 137 20.30 18.53 -2.09
C TYR A 137 19.48 17.84 -3.17
N LYS A 138 20.12 17.19 -4.17
CA LYS A 138 19.43 16.45 -5.24
C LYS A 138 19.24 14.96 -4.93
N ILE A 139 20.16 14.35 -4.20
CA ILE A 139 20.09 12.92 -3.89
C ILE A 139 18.98 12.63 -2.88
N ILE A 140 18.83 13.41 -1.81
CA ILE A 140 17.80 13.18 -0.77
C ILE A 140 16.39 13.09 -1.35
N PRO A 141 15.91 14.05 -2.18
CA PRO A 141 14.56 13.95 -2.76
C PRO A 141 14.38 12.73 -3.65
N SER A 142 15.44 12.34 -4.40
CA SER A 142 15.39 11.15 -5.26
C SER A 142 15.25 9.87 -4.46
N LEU A 143 16.02 9.71 -3.39
CA LEU A 143 15.95 8.56 -2.48
C LEU A 143 14.56 8.50 -1.80
N ASN A 144 14.05 9.64 -1.34
CA ASN A 144 12.71 9.71 -0.75
C ASN A 144 11.63 9.30 -1.76
N LYS A 145 11.71 9.75 -3.00
CA LYS A 145 10.75 9.38 -4.05
C LYS A 145 10.76 7.86 -4.30
N ILE A 146 11.93 7.25 -4.40
CA ILE A 146 12.07 5.78 -4.56
C ILE A 146 11.45 5.05 -3.36
N SER A 147 11.80 5.43 -2.14
CA SER A 147 11.29 4.80 -0.92
C SER A 147 9.78 4.95 -0.78
N ASN A 148 9.24 6.13 -1.07
CA ASN A 148 7.80 6.40 -1.02
C ASN A 148 7.04 5.58 -2.06
N SER A 149 7.58 5.45 -3.28
CA SER A 149 6.97 4.62 -4.33
C SER A 149 6.95 3.15 -3.93
N PHE A 150 8.03 2.64 -3.35
CA PHE A 150 8.09 1.26 -2.86
C PHE A 150 7.07 1.01 -1.74
N GLN A 151 6.95 1.93 -0.79
CA GLN A 151 5.96 1.83 0.29
C GLN A 151 4.52 1.94 -0.23
N ALA A 152 4.26 2.80 -1.22
CA ALA A 152 2.94 2.91 -1.84
C ALA A 152 2.52 1.59 -2.50
N ILE A 153 3.43 0.93 -3.24
CA ILE A 153 3.17 -0.39 -3.82
C ILE A 153 2.81 -1.41 -2.73
N GLN A 154 3.54 -1.41 -1.62
CA GLN A 154 3.27 -2.34 -0.51
C GLN A 154 1.94 -2.04 0.20
N PHE A 155 1.65 -0.76 0.42
CA PHE A 155 0.42 -0.33 1.09
C PHE A 155 -0.83 -0.67 0.28
N PHE A 156 -0.79 -0.50 -1.04
CA PHE A 156 -1.89 -0.77 -1.95
C PHE A 156 -1.84 -2.16 -2.60
N SER A 157 -1.02 -3.07 -2.10
CA SER A 157 -0.89 -4.41 -2.69
C SER A 157 -2.17 -5.23 -2.58
N ALA A 158 -2.93 -5.11 -1.48
CA ALA A 158 -4.15 -5.90 -1.26
C ALA A 158 -5.21 -5.69 -2.37
N PRO A 159 -5.67 -4.45 -2.67
CA PRO A 159 -6.65 -4.25 -3.74
C PRO A 159 -6.13 -4.67 -5.12
N PHE A 160 -4.82 -4.60 -5.34
CA PHE A 160 -4.22 -5.05 -6.58
C PHE A 160 -4.33 -6.58 -6.76
N TYR A 161 -4.09 -7.35 -5.69
CA TYR A 161 -4.28 -8.80 -5.72
C TYR A 161 -5.75 -9.19 -5.91
N ASP A 162 -6.67 -8.46 -5.30
CA ASP A 162 -8.10 -8.70 -5.49
C ASP A 162 -8.53 -8.49 -6.95
N ILE A 163 -8.02 -7.45 -7.61
CA ILE A 163 -8.28 -7.20 -9.04
C ILE A 163 -7.70 -8.31 -9.91
N ILE A 164 -6.45 -8.74 -9.68
CA ILE A 164 -5.84 -9.84 -10.44
C ILE A 164 -6.68 -11.10 -10.28
N LYS A 165 -7.03 -11.47 -9.06
CA LYS A 165 -7.86 -12.64 -8.79
C LYS A 165 -9.21 -12.56 -9.49
N PHE A 166 -9.80 -11.38 -9.58
CA PHE A 166 -11.06 -11.18 -10.32
C PHE A 166 -10.88 -11.35 -11.82
N LEU A 167 -9.75 -10.91 -12.39
CA LEU A 167 -9.43 -11.08 -13.81
C LEU A 167 -9.06 -12.52 -14.17
N GLU A 168 -8.55 -13.29 -13.21
CA GLU A 168 -8.22 -14.72 -13.40
C GLU A 168 -9.45 -15.63 -13.28
N ILE A 169 -10.60 -15.11 -12.84
CA ILE A 169 -11.85 -15.86 -12.92
C ILE A 169 -12.17 -16.01 -14.39
N ASP A 170 -11.91 -17.22 -14.91
CA ASP A 170 -12.30 -17.61 -16.23
C ASP A 170 -13.83 -17.51 -16.31
N THR A 171 -14.32 -16.46 -16.90
CA THR A 171 -15.71 -16.37 -17.25
C THR A 171 -15.85 -17.39 -18.38
N ASP A 172 -16.24 -18.61 -18.02
CA ASP A 172 -16.75 -19.56 -19.02
C ASP A 172 -17.53 -18.72 -20.02
N GLN A 173 -17.04 -18.69 -21.24
CA GLN A 173 -17.69 -17.96 -22.32
C GLN A 173 -19.11 -18.50 -22.37
N VAL A 174 -20.01 -17.84 -21.66
CA VAL A 174 -21.44 -18.07 -21.85
C VAL A 174 -21.64 -17.68 -23.30
N SER A 175 -21.55 -18.67 -24.17
CA SER A 175 -21.87 -18.53 -25.59
C SER A 175 -23.21 -17.81 -25.59
N PRO A 176 -23.36 -16.67 -26.28
CA PRO A 176 -24.64 -15.98 -26.30
C PRO A 176 -25.65 -17.01 -26.82
N ILE A 177 -26.55 -17.43 -25.96
CA ILE A 177 -27.59 -18.38 -26.29
C ILE A 177 -28.54 -17.60 -27.23
N ASN A 178 -28.16 -17.55 -28.49
CA ASN A 178 -28.95 -16.89 -29.53
C ASN A 178 -30.27 -17.64 -29.66
N ASN A 179 -31.36 -16.95 -29.26
CA ASN A 179 -32.75 -17.34 -29.57
C ASN A 179 -33.33 -18.54 -28.81
N LEU A 180 -32.97 -18.77 -27.55
CA LEU A 180 -33.81 -19.64 -26.72
C LEU A 180 -35.13 -18.91 -26.42
N LYS A 181 -36.19 -19.33 -27.16
CA LYS A 181 -37.55 -19.00 -26.76
C LYS A 181 -37.88 -19.84 -25.52
N PHE A 182 -38.13 -19.17 -24.42
CA PHE A 182 -38.61 -19.83 -23.20
C PHE A 182 -40.03 -20.37 -23.47
N ASN A 183 -40.19 -21.70 -23.45
CA ASN A 183 -41.48 -22.38 -23.64
C ASN A 183 -42.02 -22.92 -22.31
N SER A 184 -41.23 -23.71 -21.59
CA SER A 184 -41.61 -24.29 -20.28
C SER A 184 -40.38 -24.72 -19.52
N ILE A 185 -40.52 -24.83 -18.19
CA ILE A 185 -39.55 -25.47 -17.30
C ILE A 185 -40.24 -26.69 -16.67
N ASP A 186 -39.76 -27.87 -17.03
CA ASP A 186 -40.25 -29.12 -16.46
C ASP A 186 -39.27 -29.58 -15.35
N TYR A 187 -39.81 -29.70 -14.14
CA TYR A 187 -39.07 -30.24 -12.99
C TYR A 187 -39.35 -31.73 -12.88
N ASN A 188 -38.35 -32.57 -13.12
CA ASN A 188 -38.49 -34.01 -13.06
C ASN A 188 -37.60 -34.56 -11.94
N ASN A 189 -38.22 -35.12 -10.91
CA ASN A 189 -37.53 -35.81 -9.80
C ASN A 189 -36.47 -34.93 -9.10
N VAL A 190 -36.77 -33.64 -8.92
CA VAL A 190 -35.83 -32.69 -8.34
C VAL A 190 -35.77 -32.85 -6.83
N THR A 191 -34.57 -33.04 -6.32
CA THR A 191 -34.26 -33.04 -4.88
C THR A 191 -33.35 -31.83 -4.58
N PHE A 192 -33.71 -31.00 -3.62
CA PHE A 192 -32.93 -29.82 -3.24
C PHE A 192 -32.75 -29.72 -1.73
N GLY A 193 -31.56 -29.29 -1.30
CA GLY A 193 -31.22 -29.07 0.10
C GLY A 193 -30.08 -28.08 0.27
N TYR A 194 -29.90 -27.59 1.50
CA TYR A 194 -28.74 -26.80 1.91
C TYR A 194 -27.83 -27.68 2.78
N GLY A 195 -26.61 -27.99 2.31
CA GLY A 195 -25.70 -28.91 2.97
C GLY A 195 -26.34 -30.28 3.18
N GLU A 196 -26.41 -30.77 4.42
CA GLU A 196 -27.04 -32.07 4.76
C GLU A 196 -28.57 -31.99 4.91
N LYS A 197 -29.16 -30.79 4.96
CA LYS A 197 -30.60 -30.61 5.17
C LYS A 197 -31.33 -30.58 3.83
N VAL A 198 -32.01 -31.68 3.51
CA VAL A 198 -32.89 -31.77 2.33
C VAL A 198 -34.19 -31.03 2.60
N ILE A 199 -34.57 -30.11 1.69
CA ILE A 199 -35.80 -29.31 1.77
C ILE A 199 -36.92 -29.92 0.96
N PHE A 200 -36.62 -30.36 -0.29
CA PHE A 200 -37.57 -31.09 -1.12
C PHE A 200 -36.96 -32.38 -1.64
N ARG A 201 -37.80 -33.40 -1.82
CA ARG A 201 -37.42 -34.64 -2.47
C ARG A 201 -38.39 -35.00 -3.55
N ASN A 202 -37.88 -35.43 -4.70
CA ASN A 202 -38.62 -36.02 -5.82
C ASN A 202 -39.79 -35.13 -6.27
N ILE A 203 -39.57 -33.82 -6.39
CA ILE A 203 -40.61 -32.91 -6.89
C ILE A 203 -40.69 -33.01 -8.40
N ASN A 204 -41.92 -33.19 -8.89
CA ASN A 204 -42.25 -33.18 -10.31
C ASN A 204 -43.35 -32.12 -10.54
N PHE A 205 -43.02 -31.10 -11.30
CA PHE A 205 -44.07 -30.17 -11.78
C PHE A 205 -43.57 -29.41 -13.03
N LYS A 206 -44.55 -28.88 -13.78
CA LYS A 206 -44.34 -28.18 -15.03
C LYS A 206 -44.78 -26.73 -14.94
#